data_e68959047ce4dfde01187fa741b2eb09
#
_entry.id   e68959047ce4dfde01187fa741b2eb09
#
_cell.length_a   1.000
_cell.length_b   1.000
_cell.length_c   1.000
_cell.angle_alpha   90.00
_cell.angle_beta   90.00
_cell.angle_gamma   90.00
#
_symmetry.space_group_name_H-M   'P 1'
#
loop_
_entity.id
_entity.type
_entity.pdbx_description
1 polymer ?
#
loop_
_entity_poly.entity_id
_entity_poly.type
_entity_poly.pdbx_seq_one_letter_code
_entity_poly.pdbx_strand_id
1 'polypeptide(L)'
;MNVMRTAMLLALMTALFMGVGYLIGGSGGMMIAFVIAAGMNLFSYWNADKMVLRMHHAIEVDERNAPEYYRIVRDLAAHANLPMPKVYLIDNPQPNAFATGRNPQNAAVAATTGLLNRLSYEEVAGVMAHELAHVQNRDTLTMTITATLAGAISMLGNFAFFFGGNRDNNNPLGFIGVLVAMIVAPLAAAIVQMAISRTREYAADRRGAEICGHPLWLASALNKIARNVERIHNDDAERNPATAHMFIINPLSGERMDNLFSTHPNTENRIAALQAMAQESGPGQAAQPRPQSQPRADAPAPRPTPTSGPWGNQSTTPAEPAPEPEPKANPWGRNPTGPRKGRWS
;
A
#
# COMPACT_ATOMS: atom_id res chain seq x y z
N MET A 1 -10.71 -16.61 -12.20
CA MET A 1 -9.98 -15.85 -13.25
C MET A 1 -8.57 -15.44 -12.81
N ASN A 2 -8.34 -14.96 -11.61
CA ASN A 2 -7.02 -14.46 -11.19
C ASN A 2 -5.94 -15.55 -11.08
N VAL A 3 -6.30 -16.76 -10.60
CA VAL A 3 -5.35 -17.89 -10.53
C VAL A 3 -4.82 -18.29 -11.91
N MET A 4 -5.68 -18.30 -12.92
CA MET A 4 -5.27 -18.63 -14.29
C MET A 4 -4.33 -17.56 -14.87
N ARG A 5 -4.60 -16.28 -14.63
CA ARG A 5 -3.69 -15.18 -15.06
C ARG A 5 -2.34 -15.29 -14.37
N THR A 6 -2.33 -15.54 -13.07
CA THR A 6 -1.07 -15.74 -12.32
C THR A 6 -0.30 -16.94 -12.87
N ALA A 7 -0.96 -18.07 -13.13
CA ALA A 7 -0.32 -19.24 -13.74
C ALA A 7 0.26 -18.94 -15.14
N MET A 8 -0.48 -18.19 -15.96
CA MET A 8 0.01 -17.76 -17.27
C MET A 8 1.23 -16.84 -17.17
N LEU A 9 1.25 -15.91 -16.23
CA LEU A 9 2.40 -15.03 -15.97
C LEU A 9 3.63 -15.84 -15.57
N LEU A 10 3.49 -16.77 -14.64
CA LEU A 10 4.58 -17.63 -14.18
C LEU A 10 5.10 -18.54 -15.32
N ALA A 11 4.20 -19.09 -16.14
CA ALA A 11 4.56 -19.90 -17.30
C ALA A 11 5.30 -19.08 -18.36
N LEU A 12 4.82 -17.87 -18.67
CA LEU A 12 5.47 -16.96 -19.62
C LEU A 12 6.88 -16.58 -19.16
N MET A 13 7.04 -16.26 -17.88
CA MET A 13 8.35 -15.98 -17.30
C MET A 13 9.29 -17.17 -17.37
N THR A 14 8.79 -18.38 -17.06
CA THR A 14 9.59 -19.60 -17.18
C THR A 14 10.04 -19.81 -18.64
N ALA A 15 9.13 -19.66 -19.60
CA ALA A 15 9.46 -19.77 -21.03
C ALA A 15 10.51 -18.74 -21.48
N LEU A 16 10.39 -17.49 -20.99
CA LEU A 16 11.38 -16.44 -21.26
C LEU A 16 12.77 -16.82 -20.72
N PHE A 17 12.88 -17.24 -19.48
CA PHE A 17 14.16 -17.68 -18.90
C PHE A 17 14.75 -18.86 -19.67
N MET A 18 13.91 -19.84 -20.04
CA MET A 18 14.33 -20.98 -20.84
C MET A 18 14.84 -20.55 -22.21
N GLY A 19 14.15 -19.60 -22.88
CA GLY A 19 14.58 -19.06 -24.18
C GLY A 19 15.94 -18.36 -24.10
N VAL A 20 16.13 -17.50 -23.09
CA VAL A 20 17.43 -16.84 -22.84
C VAL A 20 18.51 -17.88 -22.51
N GLY A 21 18.20 -18.86 -21.66
CA GLY A 21 19.12 -19.95 -21.32
C GLY A 21 19.55 -20.77 -22.53
N TYR A 22 18.61 -21.04 -23.46
CA TYR A 22 18.92 -21.74 -24.73
C TYR A 22 19.84 -20.92 -25.63
N LEU A 23 19.61 -19.61 -25.73
CA LEU A 23 20.47 -18.72 -26.54
C LEU A 23 21.92 -18.65 -26.00
N ILE A 24 22.11 -18.78 -24.68
CA ILE A 24 23.42 -18.68 -24.03
C ILE A 24 24.14 -20.03 -24.03
N GLY A 25 23.48 -21.13 -23.79
CA GLY A 25 24.10 -22.43 -23.50
C GLY A 25 23.39 -23.62 -24.14
N GLY A 26 22.57 -23.41 -25.19
CA GLY A 26 21.85 -24.48 -25.90
C GLY A 26 20.89 -25.23 -24.93
N SER A 27 20.72 -26.54 -25.14
CA SER A 27 19.83 -27.38 -24.34
C SER A 27 20.23 -27.45 -22.85
N GLY A 28 21.54 -27.42 -22.57
CA GLY A 28 22.06 -27.40 -21.20
C GLY A 28 21.71 -26.09 -20.48
N GLY A 29 21.93 -24.96 -21.14
CA GLY A 29 21.55 -23.64 -20.64
C GLY A 29 20.05 -23.48 -20.41
N MET A 30 19.23 -24.04 -21.31
CA MET A 30 17.76 -24.08 -21.17
C MET A 30 17.33 -24.83 -19.90
N MET A 31 17.93 -25.99 -19.62
CA MET A 31 17.60 -26.81 -18.46
C MET A 31 17.98 -26.10 -17.15
N ILE A 32 19.17 -25.49 -17.09
CA ILE A 32 19.61 -24.70 -15.94
C ILE A 32 18.65 -23.53 -15.72
N ALA A 33 18.30 -22.79 -16.77
CA ALA A 33 17.37 -21.67 -16.71
C ALA A 33 15.97 -22.10 -16.23
N PHE A 34 15.50 -23.28 -16.65
CA PHE A 34 14.24 -23.85 -16.16
C PHE A 34 14.27 -24.09 -14.64
N VAL A 35 15.33 -24.72 -14.14
CA VAL A 35 15.47 -24.99 -12.69
C VAL A 35 15.52 -23.68 -11.89
N ILE A 36 16.27 -22.70 -12.39
CA ILE A 36 16.36 -21.37 -11.76
C ILE A 36 14.97 -20.69 -11.77
N ALA A 37 14.28 -20.65 -12.90
CA ALA A 37 12.96 -20.04 -13.03
C ALA A 37 11.92 -20.72 -12.12
N ALA A 38 11.92 -22.05 -12.05
CA ALA A 38 11.03 -22.80 -11.17
C ALA A 38 11.30 -22.46 -9.69
N GLY A 39 12.56 -22.41 -9.28
CA GLY A 39 12.95 -22.01 -7.93
C GLY A 39 12.53 -20.56 -7.61
N MET A 40 12.74 -19.63 -8.53
CA MET A 40 12.34 -18.23 -8.38
C MET A 40 10.82 -18.08 -8.31
N ASN A 41 10.06 -18.79 -9.13
CA ASN A 41 8.60 -18.78 -9.10
C ASN A 41 8.06 -19.30 -7.75
N LEU A 42 8.63 -20.41 -7.27
CA LEU A 42 8.29 -20.98 -5.98
C LEU A 42 8.60 -20.00 -4.84
N PHE A 43 9.80 -19.45 -4.82
CA PHE A 43 10.23 -18.46 -3.84
C PHE A 43 9.32 -17.21 -3.88
N SER A 44 9.03 -16.67 -5.05
CA SER A 44 8.19 -15.50 -5.22
C SER A 44 6.77 -15.74 -4.72
N TYR A 45 6.20 -16.91 -5.00
CA TYR A 45 4.84 -17.24 -4.53
C TYR A 45 4.72 -17.15 -3.00
N TRP A 46 5.76 -17.56 -2.25
CA TRP A 46 5.73 -17.54 -0.78
C TRP A 46 6.24 -16.26 -0.13
N ASN A 47 7.06 -15.47 -0.83
CA ASN A 47 7.78 -14.36 -0.21
C ASN A 47 7.60 -13.00 -0.90
N ALA A 48 6.84 -12.93 -1.99
CA ALA A 48 6.69 -11.68 -2.76
C ALA A 48 6.09 -10.55 -1.91
N ASP A 49 5.14 -10.85 -1.02
CA ASP A 49 4.56 -9.91 -0.07
C ASP A 49 5.62 -9.27 0.85
N LYS A 50 6.47 -10.10 1.43
CA LYS A 50 7.56 -9.64 2.31
C LYS A 50 8.60 -8.83 1.55
N MET A 51 8.86 -9.20 0.28
CA MET A 51 9.80 -8.47 -0.57
C MET A 51 9.28 -7.06 -0.86
N VAL A 52 8.02 -6.92 -1.28
CA VAL A 52 7.41 -5.61 -1.55
C VAL A 52 7.37 -4.74 -0.29
N LEU A 53 6.95 -5.29 0.85
CA LEU A 53 6.94 -4.56 2.11
C LEU A 53 8.35 -4.06 2.51
N ARG A 54 9.39 -4.88 2.30
CA ARG A 54 10.78 -4.48 2.55
C ARG A 54 11.30 -3.42 1.59
N MET A 55 10.93 -3.48 0.30
CA MET A 55 11.30 -2.47 -0.70
C MET A 55 10.81 -1.07 -0.32
N HIS A 56 9.69 -0.99 0.39
CA HIS A 56 9.09 0.25 0.86
C HIS A 56 9.32 0.51 2.36
N HIS A 57 10.25 -0.21 3.00
CA HIS A 57 10.60 -0.05 4.41
C HIS A 57 9.38 -0.08 5.35
N ALA A 58 8.36 -0.90 5.01
CA ALA A 58 7.13 -1.03 5.77
C ALA A 58 7.37 -1.68 7.14
N ILE A 59 6.83 -1.07 8.18
CA ILE A 59 6.94 -1.52 9.58
C ILE A 59 5.57 -2.05 10.01
N GLU A 60 5.52 -3.27 10.54
CA GLU A 60 4.29 -3.86 11.07
C GLU A 60 3.82 -3.08 12.30
N VAL A 61 2.52 -2.75 12.33
CA VAL A 61 1.90 -1.99 13.40
C VAL A 61 0.73 -2.76 14.02
N ASP A 62 0.47 -2.47 15.28
CA ASP A 62 -0.60 -3.08 16.08
C ASP A 62 -1.50 -2.03 16.75
N GLU A 63 -2.43 -2.49 17.57
CA GLU A 63 -3.37 -1.62 18.29
C GLU A 63 -2.68 -0.68 19.32
N ARG A 64 -1.41 -0.96 19.71
CA ARG A 64 -0.67 -0.16 20.70
C ARG A 64 0.05 1.02 20.05
N ASN A 65 0.59 0.80 18.85
CA ASN A 65 1.45 1.81 18.18
C ASN A 65 0.73 2.58 17.08
N ALA A 66 -0.42 2.09 16.56
CA ALA A 66 -1.28 2.79 15.59
C ALA A 66 -2.77 2.48 15.84
N PRO A 67 -3.34 2.84 17.00
CA PRO A 67 -4.66 2.36 17.44
C PRO A 67 -5.80 2.72 16.50
N GLU A 68 -5.84 3.93 15.97
CA GLU A 68 -6.92 4.36 15.08
C GLU A 68 -6.85 3.67 13.72
N TYR A 69 -5.66 3.63 13.11
CA TYR A 69 -5.45 2.98 11.82
C TYR A 69 -5.74 1.48 11.91
N TYR A 70 -5.22 0.82 12.95
CA TYR A 70 -5.46 -0.60 13.19
C TYR A 70 -6.96 -0.90 13.37
N ARG A 71 -7.68 -0.06 14.10
CA ARG A 71 -9.14 -0.18 14.32
C ARG A 71 -9.91 -0.04 13.02
N ILE A 72 -9.57 0.95 12.17
CA ILE A 72 -10.20 1.10 10.84
C ILE A 72 -10.10 -0.21 10.05
N VAL A 73 -8.88 -0.76 9.92
CA VAL A 73 -8.65 -1.98 9.16
C VAL A 73 -9.40 -3.18 9.75
N ARG A 74 -9.40 -3.31 11.08
CA ARG A 74 -10.11 -4.39 11.78
C ARG A 74 -11.62 -4.34 11.54
N ASP A 75 -12.22 -3.17 11.72
CA ASP A 75 -13.67 -3.00 11.57
C ASP A 75 -14.10 -3.24 10.10
N LEU A 76 -13.32 -2.76 9.13
CA LEU A 76 -13.57 -2.99 7.70
C LEU A 76 -13.37 -4.45 7.29
N ALA A 77 -12.33 -5.12 7.81
CA ALA A 77 -12.10 -6.53 7.54
C ALA A 77 -13.27 -7.39 8.05
N ALA A 78 -13.79 -7.07 9.24
CA ALA A 78 -14.99 -7.71 9.78
C ALA A 78 -16.22 -7.49 8.89
N HIS A 79 -16.47 -6.26 8.43
CA HIS A 79 -17.56 -5.95 7.50
C HIS A 79 -17.42 -6.68 6.14
N ALA A 80 -16.20 -6.86 5.66
CA ALA A 80 -15.92 -7.57 4.43
C ALA A 80 -15.94 -9.11 4.59
N ASN A 81 -16.14 -9.64 5.81
CA ASN A 81 -15.98 -11.06 6.15
C ASN A 81 -14.59 -11.60 5.76
N LEU A 82 -13.55 -10.79 5.99
CA LEU A 82 -12.16 -11.15 5.78
C LEU A 82 -11.47 -11.44 7.12
N PRO A 83 -10.49 -12.36 7.14
CA PRO A 83 -9.58 -12.45 8.28
C PRO A 83 -8.82 -11.13 8.40
N MET A 84 -8.46 -10.74 9.65
CA MET A 84 -7.67 -9.54 9.90
C MET A 84 -6.34 -9.62 9.16
N PRO A 85 -6.05 -8.72 8.21
CA PRO A 85 -4.76 -8.67 7.54
C PRO A 85 -3.68 -8.11 8.48
N LYS A 86 -2.42 -8.34 8.17
CA LYS A 86 -1.32 -7.63 8.79
C LYS A 86 -1.35 -6.17 8.38
N VAL A 87 -1.11 -5.28 9.33
CA VAL A 87 -1.17 -3.83 9.12
C VAL A 87 0.23 -3.24 9.16
N TYR A 88 0.59 -2.45 8.16
CA TYR A 88 1.91 -1.86 8.02
C TYR A 88 1.83 -0.36 7.84
N LEU A 89 2.84 0.33 8.36
CA LEU A 89 3.05 1.77 8.18
C LEU A 89 4.36 1.98 7.41
N ILE A 90 4.33 2.90 6.43
CA ILE A 90 5.48 3.31 5.63
C ILE A 90 5.79 4.76 5.98
N ASP A 91 7.01 5.04 6.43
CA ASP A 91 7.43 6.41 6.73
C ASP A 91 7.76 7.15 5.42
N ASN A 92 6.72 7.63 4.76
CA ASN A 92 6.82 8.37 3.51
C ASN A 92 5.82 9.54 3.50
N PRO A 93 6.24 10.78 3.16
CA PRO A 93 5.37 11.95 3.15
C PRO A 93 4.37 11.98 1.98
N GLN A 94 4.58 11.20 0.92
CA GLN A 94 3.64 11.09 -0.18
C GLN A 94 2.44 10.25 0.27
N PRO A 95 1.18 10.77 0.19
CA PRO A 95 0.01 10.02 0.61
C PRO A 95 -0.26 8.87 -0.35
N ASN A 96 -0.18 7.64 0.13
CA ASN A 96 -0.49 6.46 -0.65
C ASN A 96 -0.77 5.24 0.23
N ALA A 97 -1.30 4.17 -0.38
CA ALA A 97 -1.56 2.89 0.26
C ALA A 97 -1.50 1.75 -0.75
N PHE A 98 -1.32 0.53 -0.28
CA PHE A 98 -1.46 -0.67 -1.09
C PHE A 98 -1.78 -1.91 -0.25
N ALA A 99 -2.34 -2.92 -0.90
CA ALA A 99 -2.49 -4.27 -0.35
C ALA A 99 -1.56 -5.27 -1.05
N THR A 100 -1.09 -6.26 -0.30
CA THR A 100 -0.25 -7.35 -0.80
C THR A 100 -0.64 -8.68 -0.15
N GLY A 101 -0.12 -9.78 -0.67
CA GLY A 101 -0.35 -11.11 -0.10
C GLY A 101 -0.85 -12.13 -1.11
N ARG A 102 -0.66 -13.41 -0.80
CA ARG A 102 -1.02 -14.52 -1.71
C ARG A 102 -2.50 -14.93 -1.64
N ASN A 103 -3.15 -14.65 -0.54
CA ASN A 103 -4.58 -14.94 -0.31
C ASN A 103 -5.10 -14.13 0.89
N PRO A 104 -6.42 -14.08 1.14
CA PRO A 104 -6.97 -13.33 2.27
C PRO A 104 -6.39 -13.70 3.64
N GLN A 105 -6.03 -14.98 3.86
CA GLN A 105 -5.44 -15.44 5.12
C GLN A 105 -3.99 -15.00 5.32
N ASN A 106 -3.31 -14.62 4.24
CA ASN A 106 -1.93 -14.13 4.22
C ASN A 106 -1.86 -12.80 3.49
N ALA A 107 -2.75 -11.89 3.84
CA ALA A 107 -2.81 -10.53 3.30
C ALA A 107 -2.17 -9.53 4.26
N ALA A 108 -1.67 -8.46 3.69
CA ALA A 108 -1.19 -7.29 4.39
C ALA A 108 -1.69 -6.02 3.70
N VAL A 109 -1.97 -4.99 4.48
CA VAL A 109 -2.28 -3.64 3.99
C VAL A 109 -1.26 -2.67 4.54
N ALA A 110 -0.82 -1.72 3.72
CA ALA A 110 0.16 -0.71 4.09
C ALA A 110 -0.36 0.68 3.72
N ALA A 111 -0.16 1.64 4.62
CA ALA A 111 -0.43 3.05 4.39
C ALA A 111 0.80 3.89 4.71
N THR A 112 0.99 5.00 4.00
CA THR A 112 2.07 5.93 4.29
C THR A 112 1.70 6.88 5.43
N THR A 113 2.71 7.36 6.15
CA THR A 113 2.53 8.45 7.15
C THR A 113 1.91 9.68 6.51
N GLY A 114 2.26 9.96 5.25
CA GLY A 114 1.67 11.04 4.47
C GLY A 114 0.17 10.88 4.22
N LEU A 115 -0.33 9.66 4.03
CA LEU A 115 -1.75 9.37 3.89
C LEU A 115 -2.48 9.61 5.21
N LEU A 116 -2.00 9.02 6.30
CA LEU A 116 -2.64 9.12 7.61
C LEU A 116 -2.66 10.56 8.15
N ASN A 117 -1.65 11.38 7.80
CA ASN A 117 -1.55 12.77 8.24
C ASN A 117 -2.46 13.74 7.46
N ARG A 118 -2.88 13.38 6.24
CA ARG A 118 -3.61 14.29 5.33
C ARG A 118 -5.08 13.93 5.15
N LEU A 119 -5.44 12.68 5.38
CA LEU A 119 -6.80 12.19 5.22
C LEU A 119 -7.53 12.17 6.56
N SER A 120 -8.86 12.40 6.52
CA SER A 120 -9.71 12.18 7.68
C SER A 120 -9.88 10.69 7.97
N TYR A 121 -10.41 10.36 9.14
CA TYR A 121 -10.73 8.97 9.50
C TYR A 121 -11.59 8.27 8.45
N GLU A 122 -12.61 8.96 7.94
CA GLU A 122 -13.54 8.46 6.93
C GLU A 122 -12.85 8.23 5.60
N GLU A 123 -11.97 9.15 5.19
CA GLU A 123 -11.20 9.03 3.96
C GLU A 123 -10.19 7.87 4.02
N VAL A 124 -9.52 7.70 5.16
CA VAL A 124 -8.65 6.53 5.40
C VAL A 124 -9.46 5.24 5.37
N ALA A 125 -10.67 5.24 5.96
CA ALA A 125 -11.56 4.08 5.89
C ALA A 125 -11.97 3.76 4.45
N GLY A 126 -12.26 4.77 3.62
CA GLY A 126 -12.54 4.59 2.20
C GLY A 126 -11.37 3.94 1.45
N VAL A 127 -10.13 4.43 1.67
CA VAL A 127 -8.91 3.86 1.06
C VAL A 127 -8.68 2.44 1.53
N MET A 128 -8.75 2.16 2.84
CA MET A 128 -8.53 0.81 3.36
C MET A 128 -9.62 -0.17 2.90
N ALA A 129 -10.86 0.29 2.72
CA ALA A 129 -11.93 -0.53 2.17
C ALA A 129 -11.65 -0.92 0.70
N HIS A 130 -11.07 -0.01 -0.11
CA HIS A 130 -10.61 -0.31 -1.46
C HIS A 130 -9.49 -1.35 -1.45
N GLU A 131 -8.49 -1.21 -0.58
CA GLU A 131 -7.41 -2.19 -0.44
C GLU A 131 -7.93 -3.57 -0.02
N LEU A 132 -8.89 -3.61 0.92
CA LEU A 132 -9.53 -4.85 1.34
C LEU A 132 -10.40 -5.48 0.23
N ALA A 133 -10.97 -4.68 -0.67
CA ALA A 133 -11.65 -5.20 -1.86
C ALA A 133 -10.68 -5.96 -2.78
N HIS A 134 -9.45 -5.48 -2.98
CA HIS A 134 -8.41 -6.22 -3.71
C HIS A 134 -8.04 -7.54 -3.02
N VAL A 135 -7.94 -7.55 -1.69
CA VAL A 135 -7.72 -8.77 -0.90
C VAL A 135 -8.85 -9.76 -1.11
N GLN A 136 -10.10 -9.31 -1.00
CA GLN A 136 -11.30 -10.15 -1.17
C GLN A 136 -11.39 -10.73 -2.59
N ASN A 137 -11.10 -9.93 -3.61
CA ASN A 137 -11.10 -10.33 -5.02
C ASN A 137 -9.89 -11.19 -5.40
N ARG A 138 -8.92 -11.39 -4.49
CA ARG A 138 -7.65 -12.08 -4.73
C ARG A 138 -6.81 -11.45 -5.86
N ASP A 139 -6.87 -10.14 -5.99
CA ASP A 139 -6.07 -9.39 -6.95
C ASP A 139 -4.63 -9.24 -6.48
N THR A 140 -4.43 -9.20 -5.16
CA THR A 140 -3.14 -8.96 -4.49
C THR A 140 -2.06 -9.93 -4.92
N LEU A 141 -2.37 -11.22 -5.07
CA LEU A 141 -1.38 -12.21 -5.53
C LEU A 141 -0.83 -11.87 -6.91
N THR A 142 -1.72 -11.58 -7.86
CA THR A 142 -1.32 -11.25 -9.24
C THR A 142 -0.49 -9.96 -9.25
N MET A 143 -0.92 -8.92 -8.53
CA MET A 143 -0.21 -7.65 -8.43
C MET A 143 1.19 -7.82 -7.82
N THR A 144 1.27 -8.55 -6.70
CA THR A 144 2.52 -8.76 -5.96
C THR A 144 3.53 -9.59 -6.77
N ILE A 145 3.09 -10.67 -7.41
CA ILE A 145 3.96 -11.48 -8.29
C ILE A 145 4.43 -10.65 -9.48
N THR A 146 3.54 -9.86 -10.09
CA THR A 146 3.91 -8.96 -11.20
C THR A 146 4.97 -7.97 -10.78
N ALA A 147 4.83 -7.32 -9.62
CA ALA A 147 5.82 -6.39 -9.07
C ALA A 147 7.18 -7.07 -8.89
N THR A 148 7.18 -8.26 -8.30
CA THR A 148 8.41 -9.02 -8.05
C THR A 148 9.10 -9.43 -9.35
N LEU A 149 8.34 -9.94 -10.32
CA LEU A 149 8.89 -10.36 -11.62
C LEU A 149 9.39 -9.18 -12.44
N ALA A 150 8.63 -8.09 -12.51
CA ALA A 150 9.04 -6.88 -13.22
C ALA A 150 10.29 -6.25 -12.56
N GLY A 151 10.39 -6.29 -11.23
CA GLY A 151 11.59 -5.89 -10.50
C GLY A 151 12.81 -6.75 -10.85
N ALA A 152 12.66 -8.07 -10.88
CA ALA A 152 13.73 -8.99 -11.26
C ALA A 152 14.20 -8.76 -12.72
N ILE A 153 13.27 -8.50 -13.63
CA ILE A 153 13.59 -8.20 -15.04
C ILE A 153 14.32 -6.85 -15.13
N SER A 154 13.89 -5.84 -14.39
CA SER A 154 14.58 -4.53 -14.36
C SER A 154 16.01 -4.67 -13.84
N MET A 155 16.23 -5.51 -12.81
CA MET A 155 17.59 -5.83 -12.35
C MET A 155 18.44 -6.51 -13.42
N LEU A 156 17.88 -7.47 -14.17
CA LEU A 156 18.59 -8.13 -15.27
C LEU A 156 18.94 -7.15 -16.39
N GLY A 157 18.02 -6.24 -16.73
CA GLY A 157 18.27 -5.18 -17.72
C GLY A 157 19.40 -4.25 -17.29
N ASN A 158 19.41 -3.80 -16.03
CA ASN A 158 20.48 -2.99 -15.49
C ASN A 158 21.82 -3.74 -15.48
N PHE A 159 21.82 -5.01 -15.07
CA PHE A 159 23.01 -5.85 -15.09
C PHE A 159 23.58 -6.01 -16.52
N ALA A 160 22.73 -6.27 -17.49
CA ALA A 160 23.11 -6.37 -18.89
C ALA A 160 23.71 -5.06 -19.43
N PHE A 161 23.19 -3.91 -19.00
CA PHE A 161 23.70 -2.59 -19.36
C PHE A 161 25.09 -2.33 -18.74
N PHE A 162 25.29 -2.67 -17.47
CA PHE A 162 26.57 -2.48 -16.78
C PHE A 162 27.67 -3.40 -17.33
N PHE A 163 27.36 -4.66 -17.61
CA PHE A 163 28.34 -5.62 -18.13
C PHE A 163 28.46 -5.61 -19.66
N GLY A 164 27.44 -5.14 -20.38
CA GLY A 164 27.47 -4.97 -21.84
C GLY A 164 28.11 -3.67 -22.32
N GLY A 165 28.30 -2.69 -21.43
CA GLY A 165 28.78 -1.35 -21.75
C GLY A 165 30.30 -1.21 -21.93
N ASN A 166 31.09 -2.26 -21.74
CA ASN A 166 32.54 -2.21 -22.03
C ASN A 166 32.75 -2.27 -23.55
N ARG A 167 33.17 -1.14 -24.11
CA ARG A 167 33.36 -0.86 -25.54
C ARG A 167 34.50 -1.64 -26.21
N ASP A 168 35.00 -2.68 -25.59
CA ASP A 168 35.95 -3.57 -26.28
C ASP A 168 35.18 -4.42 -27.30
N ASN A 169 35.40 -4.13 -28.57
CA ASN A 169 34.77 -4.73 -29.74
C ASN A 169 34.87 -6.26 -29.87
N ASN A 170 35.41 -6.94 -28.87
CA ASN A 170 35.61 -8.40 -28.84
C ASN A 170 34.85 -9.14 -27.76
N ASN A 171 33.89 -8.49 -27.06
CA ASN A 171 33.13 -9.16 -26.00
C ASN A 171 31.75 -9.61 -26.54
N PRO A 172 31.56 -10.88 -26.92
CA PRO A 172 30.27 -11.40 -27.38
C PRO A 172 29.16 -11.30 -26.33
N LEU A 173 29.53 -11.24 -25.04
CA LEU A 173 28.56 -11.05 -23.95
C LEU A 173 27.95 -9.64 -23.95
N GLY A 174 28.64 -8.61 -24.44
CA GLY A 174 28.11 -7.25 -24.56
C GLY A 174 26.95 -7.17 -25.55
N PHE A 175 27.08 -7.82 -26.72
CA PHE A 175 26.02 -7.90 -27.74
C PHE A 175 24.80 -8.69 -27.21
N ILE A 176 25.04 -9.85 -26.59
CA ILE A 176 23.98 -10.67 -25.96
C ILE A 176 23.24 -9.90 -24.87
N GLY A 177 23.96 -9.14 -24.04
CA GLY A 177 23.38 -8.29 -23.00
C GLY A 177 22.42 -7.24 -23.56
N VAL A 178 22.80 -6.54 -24.65
CA VAL A 178 21.96 -5.57 -25.34
C VAL A 178 20.74 -6.25 -25.97
N LEU A 179 20.92 -7.39 -26.62
CA LEU A 179 19.83 -8.15 -27.24
C LEU A 179 18.83 -8.64 -26.20
N VAL A 180 19.30 -9.15 -25.06
CA VAL A 180 18.47 -9.56 -23.94
C VAL A 180 17.71 -8.35 -23.38
N ALA A 181 18.36 -7.21 -23.17
CA ALA A 181 17.70 -6.00 -22.69
C ALA A 181 16.61 -5.51 -23.66
N MET A 182 16.87 -5.54 -24.98
CA MET A 182 15.90 -5.13 -26.02
C MET A 182 14.64 -6.00 -26.06
N ILE A 183 14.75 -7.30 -25.74
CA ILE A 183 13.61 -8.23 -25.73
C ILE A 183 12.92 -8.23 -24.37
N VAL A 184 13.70 -8.21 -23.30
CA VAL A 184 13.22 -8.42 -21.93
C VAL A 184 12.51 -7.19 -21.38
N ALA A 185 12.97 -5.96 -21.70
CA ALA A 185 12.34 -4.74 -21.20
C ALA A 185 10.90 -4.52 -21.74
N PRO A 186 10.61 -4.64 -23.04
CA PRO A 186 9.25 -4.57 -23.56
C PRO A 186 8.34 -5.68 -23.00
N LEU A 187 8.90 -6.87 -22.80
CA LEU A 187 8.15 -8.00 -22.25
C LEU A 187 7.80 -7.79 -20.77
N ALA A 188 8.71 -7.23 -19.98
CA ALA A 188 8.42 -6.81 -18.60
C ALA A 188 7.27 -5.80 -18.56
N ALA A 189 7.34 -4.80 -19.43
CA ALA A 189 6.28 -3.80 -19.54
C ALA A 189 4.93 -4.43 -19.93
N ALA A 190 4.91 -5.36 -20.88
CA ALA A 190 3.70 -6.08 -21.29
C ALA A 190 3.14 -6.93 -20.13
N ILE A 191 3.99 -7.58 -19.34
CA ILE A 191 3.59 -8.35 -18.16
C ILE A 191 2.92 -7.44 -17.12
N VAL A 192 3.53 -6.29 -16.83
CA VAL A 192 2.94 -5.29 -15.92
C VAL A 192 1.58 -4.83 -16.46
N GLN A 193 1.47 -4.48 -17.73
CA GLN A 193 0.22 -4.04 -18.33
C GLN A 193 -0.88 -5.13 -18.31
N MET A 194 -0.53 -6.40 -18.53
CA MET A 194 -1.49 -7.51 -18.40
C MET A 194 -1.97 -7.72 -16.97
N ALA A 195 -1.13 -7.48 -15.98
CA ALA A 195 -1.49 -7.60 -14.57
C ALA A 195 -2.45 -6.51 -14.13
N ILE A 196 -2.40 -5.34 -14.77
CA ILE A 196 -3.22 -4.19 -14.43
C ILE A 196 -4.45 -4.20 -15.32
N SER A 197 -5.61 -4.17 -14.70
CA SER A 197 -6.89 -4.10 -15.38
C SER A 197 -7.69 -2.94 -14.83
N ARG A 198 -7.99 -1.96 -15.67
CA ARG A 198 -8.87 -0.82 -15.30
C ARG A 198 -10.20 -1.29 -14.73
N THR A 199 -10.74 -2.40 -15.24
CA THR A 199 -11.98 -2.99 -14.73
C THR A 199 -11.85 -3.50 -13.29
N ARG A 200 -10.66 -3.92 -12.84
CA ARG A 200 -10.43 -4.33 -11.46
C ARG A 200 -10.41 -3.14 -10.51
N GLU A 201 -9.85 -2.02 -10.93
CA GLU A 201 -9.87 -0.78 -10.14
C GLU A 201 -11.30 -0.30 -9.90
N TYR A 202 -12.13 -0.25 -10.95
CA TYR A 202 -13.55 0.11 -10.80
C TYR A 202 -14.33 -0.92 -9.96
N ALA A 203 -13.99 -2.20 -10.07
CA ALA A 203 -14.61 -3.23 -9.23
C ALA A 203 -14.18 -3.10 -7.76
N ALA A 204 -12.91 -2.77 -7.50
CA ALA A 204 -12.39 -2.50 -6.17
C ALA A 204 -12.97 -1.21 -5.58
N ASP A 205 -13.12 -0.15 -6.38
CA ASP A 205 -13.79 1.09 -5.97
C ASP A 205 -15.24 0.84 -5.53
N ARG A 206 -16.00 0.14 -6.37
CA ARG A 206 -17.39 -0.23 -6.05
C ARG A 206 -17.45 -1.08 -4.78
N ARG A 207 -16.63 -2.13 -4.71
CA ARG A 207 -16.65 -3.05 -3.57
C ARG A 207 -16.14 -2.37 -2.29
N GLY A 208 -15.12 -1.53 -2.37
CA GLY A 208 -14.63 -0.72 -1.25
C GLY A 208 -15.71 0.23 -0.73
N ALA A 209 -16.45 0.90 -1.64
CA ALA A 209 -17.57 1.74 -1.27
C ALA A 209 -18.69 0.96 -0.57
N GLU A 210 -18.96 -0.29 -0.99
CA GLU A 210 -19.91 -1.19 -0.30
C GLU A 210 -19.40 -1.62 1.09
N ILE A 211 -18.10 -1.92 1.24
CA ILE A 211 -17.49 -2.32 2.51
C ILE A 211 -17.55 -1.19 3.54
N CYS A 212 -17.21 0.04 3.16
CA CYS A 212 -17.26 1.19 4.08
C CYS A 212 -18.66 1.84 4.16
N GLY A 213 -19.58 1.51 3.24
CA GLY A 213 -20.94 2.04 3.19
C GLY A 213 -21.04 3.48 2.64
N HIS A 214 -19.94 4.11 2.24
CA HIS A 214 -19.88 5.52 1.87
C HIS A 214 -18.99 5.78 0.65
N PRO A 215 -19.52 5.77 -0.58
CA PRO A 215 -18.72 5.98 -1.80
C PRO A 215 -17.95 7.30 -1.82
N LEU A 216 -18.50 8.36 -1.22
CA LEU A 216 -17.89 9.69 -1.22
C LEU A 216 -16.63 9.78 -0.35
N TRP A 217 -16.44 8.89 0.62
CA TRP A 217 -15.21 8.85 1.42
C TRP A 217 -14.00 8.50 0.55
N LEU A 218 -14.14 7.48 -0.28
CA LEU A 218 -13.10 7.10 -1.24
C LEU A 218 -12.93 8.18 -2.32
N ALA A 219 -14.02 8.75 -2.84
CA ALA A 219 -13.94 9.82 -3.86
C ALA A 219 -13.17 11.04 -3.34
N SER A 220 -13.43 11.47 -2.10
CA SER A 220 -12.70 12.57 -1.44
C SER A 220 -11.23 12.22 -1.23
N ALA A 221 -10.95 10.99 -0.75
CA ALA A 221 -9.59 10.51 -0.55
C ALA A 221 -8.79 10.53 -1.86
N LEU A 222 -9.33 9.97 -2.95
CA LEU A 222 -8.67 9.94 -4.26
C LEU A 222 -8.32 11.34 -4.77
N ASN A 223 -9.24 12.31 -4.62
CA ASN A 223 -8.98 13.70 -5.01
C ASN A 223 -7.82 14.33 -4.21
N LYS A 224 -7.76 14.09 -2.89
CA LYS A 224 -6.67 14.58 -2.04
C LYS A 224 -5.34 13.90 -2.36
N ILE A 225 -5.34 12.58 -2.53
CA ILE A 225 -4.12 11.81 -2.84
C ILE A 225 -3.55 12.27 -4.18
N ALA A 226 -4.37 12.35 -5.24
CA ALA A 226 -3.93 12.75 -6.58
C ALA A 226 -3.20 14.10 -6.58
N ARG A 227 -3.78 15.12 -5.94
CA ARG A 227 -3.16 16.45 -5.84
C ARG A 227 -1.83 16.47 -5.08
N ASN A 228 -1.61 15.54 -4.19
CA ASN A 228 -0.39 15.50 -3.37
C ASN A 228 0.69 14.62 -3.99
N VAL A 229 0.32 13.55 -4.71
CA VAL A 229 1.28 12.67 -5.41
C VAL A 229 2.07 13.47 -6.45
N GLU A 230 1.44 14.37 -7.18
CA GLU A 230 2.11 15.25 -8.15
C GLU A 230 3.14 16.20 -7.52
N ARG A 231 3.02 16.52 -6.24
CA ARG A 231 3.83 17.52 -5.54
C ARG A 231 4.90 16.93 -4.62
N ILE A 232 4.74 15.69 -4.22
CA ILE A 232 5.58 15.04 -3.22
C ILE A 232 6.27 13.86 -3.86
N HIS A 233 7.60 13.93 -3.95
CA HIS A 233 8.42 12.87 -4.52
C HIS A 233 8.46 11.63 -3.61
N ASN A 234 8.54 10.44 -4.22
CA ASN A 234 8.62 9.16 -3.53
C ASN A 234 9.86 8.39 -4.00
N ASP A 235 10.97 8.58 -3.30
CA ASP A 235 12.25 7.97 -3.65
C ASP A 235 12.20 6.45 -3.68
N ASP A 236 11.42 5.80 -2.80
CA ASP A 236 11.31 4.35 -2.76
C ASP A 236 10.54 3.81 -3.96
N ALA A 237 9.49 4.50 -4.38
CA ALA A 237 8.74 4.15 -5.59
C ALA A 237 9.58 4.38 -6.85
N GLU A 238 10.34 5.48 -6.93
CA GLU A 238 11.24 5.77 -8.06
C GLU A 238 12.37 4.74 -8.17
N ARG A 239 12.87 4.23 -7.05
CA ARG A 239 13.83 3.12 -7.04
C ARG A 239 13.22 1.76 -7.40
N ASN A 240 11.91 1.59 -7.16
CA ASN A 240 11.17 0.35 -7.38
C ASN A 240 9.94 0.57 -8.27
N PRO A 241 10.08 1.08 -9.51
CA PRO A 241 8.96 1.46 -10.38
C PRO A 241 8.04 0.27 -10.71
N ALA A 242 8.57 -0.94 -10.65
CA ALA A 242 7.80 -2.16 -10.85
C ALA A 242 6.65 -2.34 -9.83
N THR A 243 6.75 -1.71 -8.65
CA THR A 243 5.70 -1.75 -7.62
C THR A 243 4.65 -0.66 -7.75
N ALA A 244 4.85 0.32 -8.63
CA ALA A 244 3.99 1.50 -8.76
C ALA A 244 2.51 1.17 -8.99
N HIS A 245 2.24 0.10 -9.72
CA HIS A 245 0.89 -0.37 -10.01
C HIS A 245 0.14 -0.97 -8.81
N MET A 246 0.81 -1.21 -7.70
CA MET A 246 0.18 -1.72 -6.47
C MET A 246 -0.44 -0.61 -5.63
N PHE A 247 0.01 0.62 -5.79
CA PHE A 247 -0.48 1.77 -5.03
C PHE A 247 -1.86 2.22 -5.53
N ILE A 248 -2.67 2.80 -4.65
CA ILE A 248 -4.01 3.29 -5.01
C ILE A 248 -3.98 4.39 -6.08
N ILE A 249 -2.92 5.20 -6.10
CA ILE A 249 -2.58 6.16 -7.16
C ILE A 249 -1.10 5.99 -7.50
N ASN A 250 -0.76 6.08 -8.79
CA ASN A 250 0.61 5.95 -9.26
C ASN A 250 1.54 6.91 -8.52
N PRO A 251 2.55 6.43 -7.77
CA PRO A 251 3.43 7.26 -6.95
C PRO A 251 4.57 7.94 -7.73
N LEU A 252 4.75 7.62 -9.01
CA LEU A 252 5.89 8.09 -9.82
C LEU A 252 5.67 9.52 -10.31
N SER A 253 6.74 10.33 -10.26
CA SER A 253 6.72 11.75 -10.64
C SER A 253 6.62 12.02 -12.15
N GLY A 254 6.72 10.99 -12.98
CA GLY A 254 6.71 11.13 -14.45
C GLY A 254 8.02 11.64 -15.05
N GLU A 255 8.99 12.07 -14.27
CA GLU A 255 10.27 12.62 -14.76
C GLU A 255 11.16 11.56 -15.47
N ARG A 256 10.94 10.27 -15.18
CA ARG A 256 11.73 9.15 -15.71
C ARG A 256 10.97 8.20 -16.61
N MET A 257 9.69 8.47 -16.89
CA MET A 257 8.85 7.44 -17.45
C MET A 257 8.09 7.94 -18.67
N ASP A 258 8.47 7.44 -19.82
CA ASP A 258 7.52 7.18 -20.89
C ASP A 258 6.30 6.49 -20.28
N ASN A 259 5.08 6.84 -20.69
CA ASN A 259 3.78 6.36 -20.19
C ASN A 259 3.59 4.81 -20.13
N LEU A 260 4.68 4.07 -20.16
CA LEU A 260 4.74 2.61 -20.24
C LEU A 260 4.23 1.92 -18.97
N PHE A 261 4.29 2.61 -17.80
CA PHE A 261 3.83 2.11 -16.51
C PHE A 261 2.63 2.90 -15.96
N SER A 262 2.05 3.82 -16.72
CA SER A 262 0.81 4.51 -16.36
C SER A 262 -0.39 3.58 -16.56
N THR A 263 -0.73 2.86 -15.53
CA THR A 263 -1.61 1.70 -15.59
C THR A 263 -2.93 1.87 -14.85
N HIS A 264 -3.02 2.92 -14.01
CA HIS A 264 -4.26 3.25 -13.31
C HIS A 264 -5.26 3.95 -14.24
N PRO A 265 -6.57 3.70 -14.06
CA PRO A 265 -7.60 4.53 -14.68
C PRO A 265 -7.43 5.99 -14.25
N ASN A 266 -7.87 6.91 -15.10
CA ASN A 266 -7.91 8.31 -14.74
C ASN A 266 -8.67 8.49 -13.41
N THR A 267 -8.06 9.18 -12.46
CA THR A 267 -8.59 9.39 -11.11
C THR A 267 -9.93 10.15 -11.15
N GLU A 268 -10.08 11.09 -12.07
CA GLU A 268 -11.34 11.84 -12.25
C GLU A 268 -12.49 10.93 -12.63
N ASN A 269 -12.26 9.95 -13.52
CA ASN A 269 -13.27 8.97 -13.92
C ASN A 269 -13.65 8.04 -12.75
N ARG A 270 -12.69 7.66 -11.89
CA ARG A 270 -12.96 6.89 -10.66
C ARG A 270 -13.84 7.70 -9.70
N ILE A 271 -13.50 8.97 -9.48
CA ILE A 271 -14.27 9.89 -8.63
C ILE A 271 -15.69 10.05 -9.17
N ALA A 272 -15.85 10.28 -10.48
CA ALA A 272 -17.18 10.43 -11.11
C ALA A 272 -18.03 9.16 -10.94
N ALA A 273 -17.44 7.97 -11.10
CA ALA A 273 -18.15 6.70 -10.89
C ALA A 273 -18.62 6.52 -9.43
N LEU A 274 -17.79 6.88 -8.45
CA LEU A 274 -18.14 6.85 -7.03
C LEU A 274 -19.23 7.87 -6.67
N GLN A 275 -19.21 9.06 -7.28
CA GLN A 275 -20.25 10.07 -7.12
C GLN A 275 -21.58 9.60 -7.71
N ALA A 276 -21.58 8.98 -8.90
CA ALA A 276 -22.77 8.38 -9.48
C ALA A 276 -23.33 7.27 -8.58
N MET A 277 -22.50 6.40 -8.04
CA MET A 277 -22.91 5.36 -7.09
C MET A 277 -23.55 5.96 -5.82
N ALA A 278 -23.02 7.07 -5.32
CA ALA A 278 -23.60 7.75 -4.15
C ALA A 278 -25.01 8.32 -4.45
N GLN A 279 -25.23 8.81 -5.66
CA GLN A 279 -26.55 9.30 -6.10
C GLN A 279 -27.56 8.15 -6.27
N GLU A 280 -27.13 7.01 -6.83
CA GLU A 280 -27.96 5.81 -6.98
C GLU A 280 -28.40 5.22 -5.64
N SER A 281 -27.53 5.30 -4.62
CA SER A 281 -27.80 4.76 -3.28
C SER A 281 -28.84 5.57 -2.48
N GLY A 282 -29.21 6.78 -2.94
CA GLY A 282 -30.22 7.67 -2.37
C GLY A 282 -29.86 8.23 -0.98
N PRO A 283 -30.52 9.30 -0.50
CA PRO A 283 -30.23 9.91 0.81
C PRO A 283 -30.65 9.03 2.01
N GLY A 284 -31.15 7.82 1.79
CA GLY A 284 -31.71 6.94 2.83
C GLY A 284 -30.76 5.89 3.42
N GLN A 285 -29.57 5.69 2.86
CA GLN A 285 -28.58 4.72 3.37
C GLN A 285 -27.30 5.37 3.91
N ALA A 286 -27.32 6.66 4.24
CA ALA A 286 -26.30 7.18 5.12
C ALA A 286 -26.41 6.39 6.44
N ALA A 287 -25.44 5.53 6.71
CA ALA A 287 -25.36 4.84 7.99
C ALA A 287 -25.56 5.87 9.08
N GLN A 288 -26.55 5.63 9.94
CA GLN A 288 -26.83 6.50 11.07
C GLN A 288 -25.52 6.79 11.80
N PRO A 289 -25.21 8.04 12.15
CA PRO A 289 -24.05 8.34 12.96
C PRO A 289 -24.11 7.39 14.16
N ARG A 290 -23.04 6.65 14.36
CA ARG A 290 -22.89 5.84 15.58
C ARG A 290 -23.32 6.71 16.74
N PRO A 291 -24.21 6.26 17.67
CA PRO A 291 -24.52 7.02 18.86
C PRO A 291 -23.18 7.39 19.48
N GLN A 292 -22.86 8.68 19.47
CA GLN A 292 -21.78 9.18 20.32
C GLN A 292 -22.09 8.56 21.68
N SER A 293 -21.14 7.79 22.21
CA SER A 293 -21.23 7.30 23.58
C SER A 293 -21.43 8.55 24.43
N GLN A 294 -22.71 8.83 24.76
CA GLN A 294 -23.02 9.86 25.72
C GLN A 294 -22.16 9.58 26.93
N PRO A 295 -21.48 10.55 27.50
CA PRO A 295 -20.86 10.38 28.79
C PRO A 295 -21.95 9.78 29.68
N ARG A 296 -21.71 8.62 30.25
CA ARG A 296 -22.61 7.93 31.14
C ARG A 296 -22.91 8.90 32.26
N ALA A 297 -24.02 9.63 32.16
CA ALA A 297 -24.55 10.43 33.25
C ALA A 297 -24.86 9.43 34.33
N ASP A 298 -24.40 9.79 35.53
CA ASP A 298 -24.84 9.24 36.82
C ASP A 298 -24.34 7.85 37.21
N ALA A 299 -23.04 7.80 37.59
CA ALA A 299 -22.74 7.12 38.82
C ALA A 299 -23.20 8.09 39.96
N PRO A 300 -24.05 7.66 40.90
CA PRO A 300 -24.43 8.52 42.02
C PRO A 300 -23.16 8.89 42.80
N ALA A 301 -23.00 10.20 43.06
CA ALA A 301 -21.91 10.72 43.84
C ALA A 301 -21.85 9.98 45.21
N PRO A 302 -20.65 9.58 45.67
CA PRO A 302 -20.53 8.99 47.00
C PRO A 302 -21.05 9.99 48.06
N ARG A 303 -21.99 9.53 48.88
CA ARG A 303 -22.51 10.34 49.98
C ARG A 303 -21.35 10.79 50.85
N PRO A 304 -21.29 12.07 51.25
CA PRO A 304 -20.29 12.53 52.20
C PRO A 304 -20.51 11.81 53.54
N THR A 305 -19.50 11.14 54.03
CA THR A 305 -19.45 10.64 55.42
C THR A 305 -19.36 11.84 56.35
N PRO A 306 -20.14 11.89 57.43
CA PRO A 306 -20.04 12.97 58.40
C PRO A 306 -18.76 12.78 59.25
N THR A 307 -17.77 13.64 59.05
CA THR A 307 -16.67 13.80 60.01
C THR A 307 -17.06 14.80 61.03
N SER A 308 -17.44 14.29 62.16
CA SER A 308 -17.55 15.08 63.44
C SER A 308 -16.13 15.29 63.96
N GLY A 309 -15.74 16.56 64.07
CA GLY A 309 -14.55 16.98 64.82
C GLY A 309 -14.50 18.49 64.99
N PRO A 310 -14.52 19.04 66.22
CA PRO A 310 -14.69 20.48 66.43
C PRO A 310 -13.37 21.24 66.56
N TRP A 311 -12.32 20.93 65.83
CA TRP A 311 -11.08 21.72 65.81
C TRP A 311 -10.35 21.53 64.49
N GLY A 312 -10.51 22.41 63.53
CA GLY A 312 -9.76 22.40 62.30
C GLY A 312 -9.50 23.80 61.75
N ASN A 313 -8.26 24.25 61.83
CA ASN A 313 -7.75 25.53 61.37
C ASN A 313 -7.97 25.73 59.86
N GLN A 314 -8.47 26.91 59.54
CA GLN A 314 -8.46 27.44 58.18
C GLN A 314 -7.04 27.90 57.83
N SER A 315 -6.43 27.28 56.82
CA SER A 315 -5.29 27.83 56.11
C SER A 315 -5.70 28.05 54.66
N THR A 316 -5.88 29.31 54.32
CA THR A 316 -6.08 29.77 52.93
C THR A 316 -4.73 29.77 52.20
N THR A 317 -4.55 28.84 51.24
CA THR A 317 -3.48 28.91 50.27
C THR A 317 -4.07 29.42 48.95
N PRO A 318 -3.44 30.37 48.25
CA PRO A 318 -3.94 30.89 46.98
C PRO A 318 -3.89 29.79 45.92
N ALA A 319 -4.93 29.71 45.08
CA ALA A 319 -5.02 28.81 43.96
C ALA A 319 -3.92 29.11 42.91
N GLU A 320 -3.16 28.09 42.59
CA GLU A 320 -2.20 28.07 41.48
C GLU A 320 -2.97 28.17 40.14
N PRO A 321 -2.50 28.95 39.16
CA PRO A 321 -3.18 29.09 37.90
C PRO A 321 -3.16 27.75 37.15
N ALA A 322 -4.30 27.41 36.54
CA ALA A 322 -4.47 26.20 35.75
C ALA A 322 -3.43 26.13 34.60
N PRO A 323 -2.83 24.96 34.35
CA PRO A 323 -1.88 24.79 33.24
C PRO A 323 -2.57 25.00 31.90
N GLU A 324 -1.86 25.67 31.00
CA GLU A 324 -2.28 25.82 29.59
C GLU A 324 -2.54 24.45 28.93
N PRO A 325 -3.55 24.36 28.04
CA PRO A 325 -3.86 23.09 27.37
C PRO A 325 -2.70 22.64 26.49
N GLU A 326 -2.19 21.46 26.76
CA GLU A 326 -1.19 20.82 25.91
C GLU A 326 -1.68 20.70 24.45
N PRO A 327 -0.80 20.85 23.45
CA PRO A 327 -1.17 20.67 22.05
C PRO A 327 -1.65 19.23 21.84
N LYS A 328 -2.82 19.09 21.22
CA LYS A 328 -3.44 17.80 20.93
C LYS A 328 -2.44 16.92 20.20
N ALA A 329 -2.10 15.79 20.77
CA ALA A 329 -1.23 14.78 20.18
C ALA A 329 -1.78 14.34 18.81
N ASN A 330 -0.88 14.19 17.84
CA ASN A 330 -1.22 13.63 16.53
C ASN A 330 -1.82 12.22 16.73
N PRO A 331 -3.04 11.94 16.27
CA PRO A 331 -3.72 10.68 16.51
C PRO A 331 -2.98 9.46 15.94
N TRP A 332 -1.99 9.68 15.08
CA TRP A 332 -1.19 8.64 14.43
C TRP A 332 0.16 8.34 15.12
N GLY A 333 0.39 8.85 16.34
CA GLY A 333 1.41 8.35 17.26
C GLY A 333 2.86 8.82 17.06
N ARG A 334 3.17 9.80 16.20
CA ARG A 334 4.50 10.42 16.12
C ARG A 334 4.43 11.94 16.02
N ASN A 335 5.05 12.64 16.97
CA ASN A 335 5.28 14.08 16.90
C ASN A 335 6.46 14.38 15.96
N PRO A 336 6.32 15.24 14.94
CA PRO A 336 7.40 15.55 13.97
C PRO A 336 8.47 16.52 14.50
N THR A 337 8.42 16.98 15.76
CA THR A 337 9.32 18.01 16.28
C THR A 337 10.22 17.55 17.42
N GLY A 338 11.07 16.54 17.14
CA GLY A 338 12.23 16.26 17.99
C GLY A 338 13.53 16.50 17.20
N PRO A 339 14.55 17.21 17.73
CA PRO A 339 15.80 17.38 17.01
C PRO A 339 16.50 16.04 16.81
N ARG A 340 16.74 15.65 15.56
CA ARG A 340 17.57 14.48 15.23
C ARG A 340 18.99 14.76 15.72
N LYS A 341 19.40 14.11 16.80
CA LYS A 341 20.83 13.99 17.14
C LYS A 341 21.48 13.10 16.09
N GLY A 342 22.23 13.69 15.20
CA GLY A 342 23.10 13.02 14.27
C GLY A 342 24.14 12.20 15.03
N ARG A 343 24.21 10.92 14.72
CA ARG A 343 25.26 10.01 15.16
C ARG A 343 26.23 9.86 14.00
N TRP A 344 27.22 10.78 13.90
CA TRP A 344 28.48 10.54 13.22
C TRP A 344 29.55 11.42 13.91
N SER A 345 30.33 10.83 14.71
CA SER A 345 31.76 11.13 15.00
C SER A 345 32.40 9.84 15.45
#